data_de628c27e017e68c88349c07a53e39a6
#
_entry.id   de628c27e017e68c88349c07a53e39a6
#
_cell.length_a   1.000
_cell.length_b   1.000
_cell.length_c   1.000
_cell.angle_alpha   90.00
_cell.angle_beta   90.00
_cell.angle_gamma   90.00
#
_symmetry.space_group_name_H-M   'P 1'
#
loop_
_entity.id
_entity.type
_entity.pdbx_description
1 polymer ?
#
loop_
_entity_poly.entity_id
_entity_poly.type
_entity_poly.pdbx_seq_one_letter_code
_entity_poly.pdbx_strand_id
1 'polypeptide(L)'
;MFYIVEAENKLDHLERLMKLGCFVDVISSNDLFHPKLTSTVAVYVRMLKSTHGYIIPIDHDEGLNVDKQRIYDMLSKCNKLYTVDKKKLLYHFNLQGAIDISLLYSMVNYDRLDISRSNSALNYFYNKFRQYSDINKLVPIAKHYEVCENTYKTIEPIIEYDLPSGFDFYNKTATNVFFLLEQHGIGVHYEPFVEMFSPRDPLYNIKDNTVLTSYNLYNATSRPTNSFNSINFAAIPHSEKHRETFRPQNDCFIEFDFDGYHL
;
A
#
# COMPACT_ATOMS: atom_id res chain seq x y z
N MET A 1 1.79 25.84 -2.38
CA MET A 1 1.23 26.19 -1.05
C MET A 1 0.69 24.91 -0.44
N PHE A 2 0.98 24.66 0.82
CA PHE A 2 0.66 23.40 1.50
C PHE A 2 -0.35 23.68 2.62
N TYR A 3 -1.35 22.81 2.73
CA TYR A 3 -2.44 22.99 3.68
C TYR A 3 -2.52 21.79 4.60
N ILE A 4 -2.49 22.04 5.92
CA ILE A 4 -2.84 21.06 6.94
C ILE A 4 -4.32 21.24 7.28
N VAL A 5 -5.07 20.15 7.22
CA VAL A 5 -6.50 20.14 7.55
C VAL A 5 -6.68 19.46 8.90
N GLU A 6 -6.94 20.26 9.92
CA GLU A 6 -7.00 19.84 11.34
C GLU A 6 -8.35 20.16 11.99
N ALA A 7 -9.30 20.69 11.23
CA ALA A 7 -10.58 21.13 11.76
C ALA A 7 -11.75 20.69 10.87
N GLU A 8 -12.88 20.35 11.49
CA GLU A 8 -14.08 19.85 10.81
C GLU A 8 -14.60 20.79 9.71
N ASN A 9 -14.61 22.09 9.94
CA ASN A 9 -15.06 23.05 8.93
C ASN A 9 -14.18 23.07 7.67
N LYS A 10 -12.87 22.78 7.81
CA LYS A 10 -11.95 22.62 6.68
C LYS A 10 -12.21 21.31 5.94
N LEU A 11 -12.56 20.24 6.66
CA LEU A 11 -12.96 18.97 6.05
C LEU A 11 -14.25 19.11 5.24
N ASP A 12 -15.25 19.83 5.74
CA ASP A 12 -16.49 20.08 5.01
C ASP A 12 -16.25 20.89 3.74
N HIS A 13 -15.29 21.79 3.77
CA HIS A 13 -14.88 22.52 2.58
C HIS A 13 -14.19 21.59 1.58
N LEU A 14 -13.25 20.76 2.04
CA LEU A 14 -12.53 19.80 1.22
C LEU A 14 -13.48 18.78 0.58
N GLU A 15 -14.45 18.24 1.34
CA GLU A 15 -15.46 17.30 0.85
C GLU A 15 -16.26 17.88 -0.35
N ARG A 16 -16.60 19.14 -0.27
CA ARG A 16 -17.30 19.82 -1.39
C ARG A 16 -16.44 19.93 -2.64
N LEU A 17 -15.14 20.14 -2.49
CA LEU A 17 -14.19 20.24 -3.60
C LEU A 17 -13.90 18.89 -4.26
N MET A 18 -13.98 17.80 -3.50
CA MET A 18 -13.65 16.42 -3.98
C MET A 18 -14.70 15.84 -4.93
N LYS A 19 -15.83 16.46 -5.14
CA LYS A 19 -16.93 15.94 -6.00
C LYS A 19 -16.49 15.59 -7.43
N LEU A 20 -15.49 16.29 -7.97
CA LEU A 20 -14.97 16.05 -9.32
C LEU A 20 -13.95 14.90 -9.38
N GLY A 21 -13.51 14.43 -8.24
CA GLY A 21 -12.48 13.40 -8.11
C GLY A 21 -11.21 13.91 -7.43
N CYS A 22 -10.50 12.98 -6.82
CA CYS A 22 -9.24 13.29 -6.15
C CYS A 22 -8.25 12.13 -6.23
N PHE A 23 -7.00 12.46 -6.03
CA PHE A 23 -5.93 11.53 -5.69
C PHE A 23 -5.77 11.46 -4.18
N VAL A 24 -5.57 10.27 -3.65
CA VAL A 24 -5.30 10.03 -2.25
C VAL A 24 -4.05 9.17 -2.07
N ASP A 25 -3.20 9.54 -1.13
CA ASP A 25 -2.08 8.72 -0.67
C ASP A 25 -2.14 8.56 0.85
N VAL A 26 -1.96 7.33 1.32
CA VAL A 26 -2.00 7.00 2.74
C VAL A 26 -0.59 6.97 3.30
N ILE A 27 -0.37 7.69 4.39
CA ILE A 27 0.86 7.65 5.16
C ILE A 27 0.64 6.69 6.32
N SER A 28 1.26 5.52 6.24
CA SER A 28 1.24 4.51 7.29
C SER A 28 2.27 4.82 8.37
N SER A 29 2.14 4.24 9.55
CA SER A 29 3.09 4.46 10.67
C SER A 29 4.52 4.03 10.31
N ASN A 30 4.66 3.04 9.42
CA ASN A 30 5.97 2.63 8.91
C ASN A 30 5.82 1.94 7.54
N ASP A 31 6.49 2.45 6.51
CA ASP A 31 6.42 1.89 5.15
C ASP A 31 7.31 0.63 4.95
N LEU A 32 8.10 0.23 5.94
CA LEU A 32 8.90 -1.00 5.91
C LEU A 32 8.08 -2.23 6.34
N PHE A 33 6.96 -2.01 7.05
CA PHE A 33 6.08 -3.09 7.50
C PHE A 33 4.94 -3.35 6.50
N HIS A 34 4.43 -4.56 6.56
CA HIS A 34 3.22 -4.90 5.84
C HIS A 34 2.05 -4.00 6.29
N PRO A 35 1.22 -3.46 5.37
CA PRO A 35 0.16 -2.51 5.74
C PRO A 35 -0.81 -3.01 6.82
N LYS A 36 -1.04 -4.31 6.91
CA LYS A 36 -1.84 -4.94 7.99
C LYS A 36 -1.27 -4.71 9.38
N LEU A 37 0.04 -4.47 9.50
CA LEU A 37 0.76 -4.28 10.77
C LEU A 37 0.94 -2.81 11.12
N THR A 38 0.44 -1.89 10.31
CA THR A 38 0.64 -0.45 10.48
C THR A 38 -0.67 0.28 10.74
N SER A 39 -0.59 1.43 11.43
CA SER A 39 -1.68 2.37 11.59
C SER A 39 -1.65 3.45 10.50
N THR A 40 -2.73 4.20 10.35
CA THR A 40 -2.79 5.38 9.48
C THR A 40 -2.31 6.59 10.26
N VAL A 41 -1.24 7.24 9.79
CA VAL A 41 -0.68 8.44 10.43
C VAL A 41 -1.30 9.70 9.85
N ALA A 42 -1.40 9.77 8.53
CA ALA A 42 -2.02 10.88 7.84
C ALA A 42 -2.54 10.44 6.46
N VAL A 43 -3.34 11.29 5.84
CA VAL A 43 -3.79 11.13 4.46
C VAL A 43 -3.46 12.40 3.68
N TYR A 44 -2.83 12.21 2.53
CA TYR A 44 -2.68 13.27 1.54
C TYR A 44 -3.83 13.19 0.54
N VAL A 45 -4.44 14.36 0.24
CA VAL A 45 -5.54 14.49 -0.73
C VAL A 45 -5.20 15.60 -1.72
N ARG A 46 -5.33 15.29 -3.00
CA ARG A 46 -5.17 16.26 -4.09
C ARG A 46 -6.37 16.19 -5.02
N MET A 47 -7.13 17.28 -5.12
CA MET A 47 -8.20 17.36 -6.12
C MET A 47 -7.62 17.39 -7.52
N LEU A 48 -8.27 16.71 -8.45
CA LEU A 48 -7.88 16.73 -9.85
C LEU A 48 -7.92 18.15 -10.40
N LYS A 49 -6.90 18.51 -11.19
CA LYS A 49 -6.76 19.86 -11.80
C LYS A 49 -6.60 21.02 -10.79
N SER A 50 -6.39 20.71 -9.51
CA SER A 50 -6.08 21.74 -8.50
C SER A 50 -4.57 21.96 -8.42
N THR A 51 -4.16 23.17 -8.07
CA THR A 51 -2.77 23.50 -7.75
C THR A 51 -2.40 23.23 -6.30
N HIS A 52 -3.36 22.75 -5.48
CA HIS A 52 -3.18 22.62 -4.03
C HIS A 52 -3.42 21.21 -3.56
N GLY A 53 -2.47 20.69 -2.79
CA GLY A 53 -2.61 19.46 -2.02
C GLY A 53 -2.98 19.76 -0.57
N TYR A 54 -3.58 18.77 0.08
CA TYR A 54 -4.01 18.82 1.48
C TYR A 54 -3.45 17.61 2.21
N ILE A 55 -2.93 17.82 3.42
CA ILE A 55 -2.56 16.72 4.30
C ILE A 55 -3.43 16.77 5.56
N ILE A 56 -3.94 15.62 5.97
CA ILE A 56 -4.91 15.46 7.04
C ILE A 56 -4.27 14.51 8.06
N PRO A 57 -3.80 14.99 9.21
CA PRO A 57 -3.26 14.15 10.27
C PRO A 57 -4.38 13.33 10.93
N ILE A 58 -4.08 12.07 11.26
CA ILE A 58 -4.99 11.12 11.91
C ILE A 58 -4.41 10.62 13.23
N ASP A 59 -3.12 10.26 13.21
CA ASP A 59 -2.37 9.76 14.37
C ASP A 59 -0.90 10.21 14.24
N HIS A 60 -0.73 11.52 14.05
CA HIS A 60 0.57 12.17 13.86
C HIS A 60 0.94 12.98 15.10
N ASP A 61 2.24 13.03 15.45
CA ASP A 61 2.72 13.74 16.65
C ASP A 61 2.69 15.27 16.50
N GLU A 62 2.74 15.78 15.27
CA GLU A 62 2.56 17.21 14.97
C GLU A 62 1.09 17.49 14.60
N GLY A 63 0.46 18.43 15.27
CA GLY A 63 -0.84 18.96 14.90
C GLY A 63 -2.05 18.27 15.54
N LEU A 64 -3.24 18.76 15.17
CA LEU A 64 -4.51 18.22 15.66
C LEU A 64 -4.98 17.10 14.74
N ASN A 65 -5.09 15.90 15.30
CA ASN A 65 -5.52 14.72 14.56
C ASN A 65 -7.03 14.74 14.32
N VAL A 66 -7.43 14.29 13.14
CA VAL A 66 -8.82 14.17 12.70
C VAL A 66 -9.28 12.73 12.85
N ASP A 67 -10.55 12.53 13.18
CA ASP A 67 -11.14 11.19 13.28
C ASP A 67 -11.04 10.45 11.93
N LYS A 68 -10.50 9.24 11.97
CA LYS A 68 -10.32 8.39 10.80
C LYS A 68 -11.64 8.04 10.11
N GLN A 69 -12.72 7.84 10.88
CA GLN A 69 -14.04 7.53 10.32
C GLN A 69 -14.60 8.72 9.52
N ARG A 70 -14.39 9.94 9.99
CA ARG A 70 -14.79 11.16 9.26
C ARG A 70 -14.09 11.27 7.91
N ILE A 71 -12.80 10.88 7.86
CA ILE A 71 -12.05 10.86 6.59
C ILE A 71 -12.56 9.76 5.67
N TYR A 72 -12.84 8.56 6.21
CA TYR A 72 -13.46 7.48 5.43
C TYR A 72 -14.79 7.93 4.80
N ASP A 73 -15.66 8.56 5.59
CA ASP A 73 -16.96 9.03 5.11
C ASP A 73 -16.83 10.08 4.01
N MET A 74 -15.83 10.95 4.11
CA MET A 74 -15.53 11.95 3.08
C MET A 74 -15.00 11.28 1.80
N LEU A 75 -14.02 10.38 1.90
CA LEU A 75 -13.42 9.70 0.75
C LEU A 75 -14.41 8.77 0.04
N SER A 76 -15.29 8.11 0.79
CA SER A 76 -16.30 7.19 0.24
C SER A 76 -17.33 7.87 -0.66
N LYS A 77 -17.53 9.18 -0.50
CA LYS A 77 -18.44 10.01 -1.32
C LYS A 77 -17.78 10.56 -2.59
N CYS A 78 -16.49 10.32 -2.76
CA CYS A 78 -15.75 10.79 -3.93
C CYS A 78 -16.14 9.99 -5.17
N ASN A 79 -16.54 10.67 -6.27
CA ASN A 79 -16.98 9.99 -7.50
C ASN A 79 -15.83 9.26 -8.21
N LYS A 80 -14.62 9.81 -8.19
CA LYS A 80 -13.42 9.24 -8.78
C LYS A 80 -12.27 9.37 -7.80
N LEU A 81 -11.87 8.25 -7.22
CA LEU A 81 -10.78 8.19 -6.27
C LEU A 81 -9.58 7.47 -6.91
N TYR A 82 -8.45 8.14 -6.98
CA TYR A 82 -7.21 7.62 -7.51
C TYR A 82 -6.18 7.40 -6.40
N THR A 83 -5.39 6.35 -6.51
CA THR A 83 -4.29 6.05 -5.58
C THR A 83 -3.15 5.36 -6.32
N VAL A 84 -1.95 5.39 -5.78
CA VAL A 84 -0.79 4.67 -6.35
C VAL A 84 -0.65 3.25 -5.82
N ASP A 85 -1.34 2.92 -4.74
CA ASP A 85 -1.36 1.58 -4.12
C ASP A 85 -2.74 1.32 -3.53
N LYS A 86 -3.58 0.69 -4.33
CA LYS A 86 -4.94 0.37 -3.92
C LYS A 86 -4.98 -0.61 -2.77
N LYS A 87 -4.08 -1.59 -2.70
CA LYS A 87 -4.07 -2.55 -1.59
C LYS A 87 -3.73 -1.86 -0.27
N LYS A 88 -2.75 -0.94 -0.26
CA LYS A 88 -2.47 -0.11 0.91
C LYS A 88 -3.71 0.68 1.34
N LEU A 89 -4.42 1.29 0.39
CA LEU A 89 -5.67 2.02 0.67
C LEU A 89 -6.75 1.10 1.24
N LEU A 90 -6.89 -0.13 0.75
CA LEU A 90 -7.84 -1.12 1.27
C LEU A 90 -7.54 -1.51 2.72
N TYR A 91 -6.27 -1.67 3.10
CA TYR A 91 -5.90 -1.95 4.49
C TYR A 91 -6.28 -0.84 5.46
N HIS A 92 -6.15 0.40 5.02
CA HIS A 92 -6.38 1.55 5.90
C HIS A 92 -7.83 2.05 5.88
N PHE A 93 -8.52 2.00 4.74
CA PHE A 93 -9.84 2.61 4.55
C PHE A 93 -10.87 1.71 3.86
N ASN A 94 -10.52 0.52 3.38
CA ASN A 94 -11.42 -0.40 2.67
C ASN A 94 -12.22 0.25 1.51
N LEU A 95 -11.61 1.17 0.77
CA LEU A 95 -12.23 1.90 -0.33
C LEU A 95 -12.09 1.13 -1.66
N GLN A 96 -13.03 0.23 -1.92
CA GLN A 96 -13.02 -0.70 -3.07
C GLN A 96 -13.08 0.01 -4.43
N GLY A 97 -13.75 1.17 -4.51
CA GLY A 97 -13.97 1.92 -5.75
C GLY A 97 -12.75 2.68 -6.28
N ALA A 98 -11.64 2.68 -5.56
CA ALA A 98 -10.44 3.40 -5.97
C ALA A 98 -9.80 2.82 -7.24
N ILE A 99 -9.26 3.72 -8.07
CA ILE A 99 -8.50 3.40 -9.29
C ILE A 99 -7.02 3.37 -8.92
N ASP A 100 -6.36 2.24 -9.19
CA ASP A 100 -4.92 2.07 -8.97
C ASP A 100 -4.14 2.61 -10.17
N ILE A 101 -3.41 3.70 -9.97
CA ILE A 101 -2.63 4.37 -11.01
C ILE A 101 -1.40 3.55 -11.41
N SER A 102 -0.78 2.83 -10.47
CA SER A 102 0.36 1.97 -10.79
C SER A 102 -0.06 0.80 -11.69
N LEU A 103 -1.25 0.24 -11.46
CA LEU A 103 -1.84 -0.77 -12.33
C LEU A 103 -2.18 -0.19 -13.70
N LEU A 104 -2.82 0.99 -13.75
CA LEU A 104 -3.16 1.67 -15.01
C LEU A 104 -1.91 1.91 -15.85
N TYR A 105 -0.86 2.48 -15.26
CA TYR A 105 0.41 2.70 -15.92
C TYR A 105 1.01 1.40 -16.48
N SER A 106 1.05 0.36 -15.64
CA SER A 106 1.62 -0.93 -16.02
C SER A 106 0.88 -1.59 -17.18
N MET A 107 -0.46 -1.50 -17.20
CA MET A 107 -1.26 -2.06 -18.30
C MET A 107 -1.13 -1.30 -19.61
N VAL A 108 -0.85 0.00 -19.57
CA VAL A 108 -0.68 0.82 -20.78
C VAL A 108 0.74 0.77 -21.32
N ASN A 109 1.74 0.80 -20.42
CA ASN A 109 3.15 0.93 -20.81
C ASN A 109 3.93 -0.39 -20.76
N TYR A 110 3.33 -1.48 -20.26
CA TYR A 110 4.00 -2.77 -20.03
C TYR A 110 5.26 -2.66 -19.16
N ASP A 111 5.27 -1.70 -18.26
CA ASP A 111 6.38 -1.40 -17.36
C ASP A 111 5.89 -1.02 -15.96
N ARG A 112 6.77 -1.06 -14.99
CA ARG A 112 6.48 -0.65 -13.62
C ARG A 112 6.61 0.86 -13.47
N LEU A 113 5.60 1.49 -12.88
CA LEU A 113 5.70 2.89 -12.50
C LEU A 113 6.75 3.07 -11.40
N ASP A 114 7.82 3.79 -11.69
CA ASP A 114 8.82 4.18 -10.70
C ASP A 114 8.35 5.43 -9.97
N ILE A 115 7.79 5.21 -8.80
CA ILE A 115 7.48 6.28 -7.85
C ILE A 115 8.61 6.29 -6.84
N SER A 116 9.73 6.91 -7.18
CA SER A 116 10.84 7.09 -6.24
C SER A 116 10.38 7.97 -5.08
N ARG A 117 10.05 7.34 -3.95
CA ARG A 117 9.81 8.00 -2.67
C ARG A 117 11.10 8.33 -1.94
N SER A 118 12.25 8.12 -2.57
CA SER A 118 13.55 8.42 -1.98
C SER A 118 13.78 9.93 -1.94
N ASN A 119 13.10 10.57 -1.01
CA ASN A 119 13.44 11.92 -0.62
C ASN A 119 14.59 11.84 0.39
N SER A 120 15.67 12.56 0.14
CA SER A 120 16.84 12.64 1.02
C SER A 120 16.46 13.01 2.46
N ALA A 121 15.43 13.83 2.64
CA ALA A 121 14.92 14.22 3.94
C ALA A 121 14.26 13.06 4.69
N LEU A 122 13.45 12.23 4.02
CA LEU A 122 12.87 11.03 4.64
C LEU A 122 13.94 10.00 4.98
N ASN A 123 14.93 9.81 4.10
CA ASN A 123 16.05 8.90 4.36
C ASN A 123 16.83 9.30 5.63
N TYR A 124 17.01 10.59 5.88
CA TYR A 124 17.62 11.06 7.11
C TYR A 124 16.83 10.63 8.35
N PHE A 125 15.51 10.81 8.34
CA PHE A 125 14.65 10.43 9.45
C PHE A 125 14.62 8.91 9.63
N TYR A 126 14.48 8.13 8.56
CA TYR A 126 14.50 6.67 8.61
C TYR A 126 15.83 6.14 9.15
N ASN A 127 16.96 6.70 8.79
CA ASN A 127 18.24 6.30 9.34
C ASN A 127 18.38 6.65 10.82
N LYS A 128 17.86 7.82 11.23
CA LYS A 128 17.94 8.30 12.63
C LYS A 128 17.00 7.55 13.57
N PHE A 129 15.81 7.19 13.09
CA PHE A 129 14.73 6.61 13.91
C PHE A 129 14.38 5.16 13.52
N ARG A 130 15.30 4.44 12.90
CA ARG A 130 15.08 3.07 12.39
C ARG A 130 14.58 2.09 13.46
N GLN A 131 14.87 2.32 14.71
CA GLN A 131 14.45 1.50 15.85
C GLN A 131 12.96 1.66 16.22
N TYR A 132 12.30 2.70 15.71
CA TYR A 132 10.90 2.97 16.06
C TYR A 132 9.96 2.31 15.05
N SER A 133 8.95 1.60 15.58
CA SER A 133 7.88 0.99 14.77
C SER A 133 7.02 2.04 14.06
N ASP A 134 6.87 3.21 14.69
CA ASP A 134 5.97 4.29 14.24
C ASP A 134 6.73 5.50 13.70
N ILE A 135 7.78 5.23 12.94
CA ILE A 135 8.72 6.26 12.45
C ILE A 135 8.04 7.43 11.74
N ASN A 136 6.97 7.15 10.98
CA ASN A 136 6.29 8.19 10.22
C ASN A 136 5.48 9.17 11.09
N LYS A 137 5.19 8.85 12.35
CA LYS A 137 4.63 9.81 13.31
C LYS A 137 5.62 10.88 13.70
N LEU A 138 6.94 10.54 13.69
CA LEU A 138 8.04 11.41 14.10
C LEU A 138 8.60 12.26 12.94
N VAL A 139 8.31 11.89 11.70
CA VAL A 139 8.74 12.65 10.52
C VAL A 139 7.87 13.90 10.38
N PRO A 140 8.44 15.10 10.23
CA PRO A 140 7.66 16.32 10.08
C PRO A 140 6.59 16.20 8.99
N ILE A 141 5.37 16.60 9.28
CA ILE A 141 4.21 16.47 8.36
C ILE A 141 4.46 17.17 7.02
N ALA A 142 5.23 18.26 7.03
CA ALA A 142 5.63 18.97 5.83
C ALA A 142 6.49 18.11 4.88
N LYS A 143 7.26 17.14 5.42
CA LYS A 143 8.07 16.22 4.62
C LYS A 143 7.22 15.13 3.99
N HIS A 144 6.21 14.66 4.70
CA HIS A 144 5.21 13.77 4.11
C HIS A 144 4.46 14.45 2.98
N TYR A 145 4.05 15.71 3.18
CA TYR A 145 3.44 16.50 2.11
C TYR A 145 4.33 16.61 0.87
N GLU A 146 5.62 16.94 1.05
CA GLU A 146 6.58 17.08 -0.05
C GLU A 146 6.69 15.79 -0.87
N VAL A 147 6.79 14.63 -0.21
CA VAL A 147 6.86 13.32 -0.88
C VAL A 147 5.58 13.00 -1.65
N CYS A 148 4.42 13.21 -1.03
CA CYS A 148 3.14 12.96 -1.69
C CYS A 148 2.90 13.91 -2.88
N GLU A 149 3.31 15.16 -2.77
CA GLU A 149 3.24 16.15 -3.85
C GLU A 149 4.12 15.77 -5.04
N ASN A 150 5.34 15.26 -4.77
CA ASN A 150 6.22 14.76 -5.80
C ASN A 150 5.67 13.47 -6.45
N THR A 151 5.06 12.60 -5.67
CA THR A 151 4.33 11.44 -6.18
C THR A 151 3.21 11.89 -7.12
N TYR A 152 2.38 12.86 -6.68
CA TYR A 152 1.29 13.37 -7.50
C TYR A 152 1.77 13.95 -8.84
N LYS A 153 2.81 14.75 -8.84
CA LYS A 153 3.40 15.30 -10.08
C LYS A 153 3.82 14.22 -11.07
N THR A 154 4.33 13.11 -10.57
CA THR A 154 4.73 11.97 -11.41
C THR A 154 3.52 11.28 -12.02
N ILE A 155 2.40 11.18 -11.29
CA ILE A 155 1.22 10.43 -11.73
C ILE A 155 0.17 11.30 -12.45
N GLU A 156 0.23 12.62 -12.31
CA GLU A 156 -0.76 13.54 -12.89
C GLU A 156 -1.00 13.30 -14.40
N PRO A 157 0.03 13.08 -15.25
CA PRO A 157 -0.19 12.75 -16.65
C PRO A 157 -0.88 11.40 -16.87
N ILE A 158 -0.71 10.45 -15.94
CA ILE A 158 -1.25 9.08 -16.06
C ILE A 158 -2.76 9.06 -15.76
N ILE A 159 -3.23 9.98 -14.93
CA ILE A 159 -4.66 10.11 -14.58
C ILE A 159 -5.53 10.37 -15.82
N GLU A 160 -4.96 10.97 -16.85
CA GLU A 160 -5.66 11.27 -18.12
C GLU A 160 -5.65 10.09 -19.11
N TYR A 161 -5.03 8.94 -18.76
CA TYR A 161 -5.04 7.76 -19.63
C TYR A 161 -6.44 7.15 -19.73
N ASP A 162 -6.80 6.70 -20.92
CA ASP A 162 -7.97 5.87 -21.09
C ASP A 162 -7.78 4.52 -20.39
N LEU A 163 -8.84 4.00 -19.80
CA LEU A 163 -8.81 2.71 -19.12
C LEU A 163 -8.69 1.58 -20.17
N PRO A 164 -7.60 0.80 -20.18
CA PRO A 164 -7.41 -0.27 -21.14
C PRO A 164 -8.42 -1.40 -20.93
N SER A 165 -8.63 -2.22 -21.96
CA SER A 165 -9.48 -3.42 -21.88
C SER A 165 -9.01 -4.33 -20.74
N GLY A 166 -9.96 -4.82 -19.94
CA GLY A 166 -9.66 -5.68 -18.79
C GLY A 166 -9.22 -4.94 -17.52
N PHE A 167 -9.02 -3.61 -17.55
CA PHE A 167 -8.59 -2.85 -16.38
C PHE A 167 -9.51 -3.08 -15.17
N ASP A 168 -10.81 -3.04 -15.39
CA ASP A 168 -11.79 -3.24 -14.31
C ASP A 168 -11.65 -4.60 -13.62
N PHE A 169 -11.37 -5.66 -14.38
CA PHE A 169 -11.10 -6.99 -13.81
C PHE A 169 -9.87 -6.97 -12.90
N TYR A 170 -8.75 -6.43 -13.37
CA TYR A 170 -7.52 -6.37 -12.57
C TYR A 170 -7.67 -5.44 -11.38
N ASN A 171 -8.25 -4.26 -11.57
CA ASN A 171 -8.40 -3.26 -10.52
C ASN A 171 -9.39 -3.66 -9.42
N LYS A 172 -10.46 -4.39 -9.77
CA LYS A 172 -11.51 -4.80 -8.82
C LYS A 172 -11.29 -6.22 -8.33
N THR A 173 -11.19 -7.18 -9.25
CA THR A 173 -11.19 -8.61 -8.90
C THR A 173 -9.80 -9.09 -8.50
N ALA A 174 -8.81 -8.96 -9.38
CA ALA A 174 -7.47 -9.49 -9.10
C ALA A 174 -6.84 -8.80 -7.88
N THR A 175 -6.90 -7.47 -7.81
CA THR A 175 -6.38 -6.72 -6.65
C THR A 175 -7.05 -7.16 -5.35
N ASN A 176 -8.37 -7.40 -5.36
CA ASN A 176 -9.08 -7.82 -4.15
C ASN A 176 -8.72 -9.27 -3.74
N VAL A 177 -8.54 -10.18 -4.71
CA VAL A 177 -8.07 -11.55 -4.42
C VAL A 177 -6.70 -11.51 -3.73
N PHE A 178 -5.74 -10.77 -4.28
CA PHE A 178 -4.42 -10.65 -3.66
C PHE A 178 -4.46 -9.93 -2.32
N PHE A 179 -5.29 -8.92 -2.15
CA PHE A 179 -5.53 -8.29 -0.85
C PHE A 179 -6.01 -9.30 0.20
N LEU A 180 -6.96 -10.18 -0.15
CA LEU A 180 -7.45 -11.22 0.75
C LEU A 180 -6.37 -12.26 1.07
N LEU A 181 -5.60 -12.71 0.08
CA LEU A 181 -4.46 -13.62 0.29
C LEU A 181 -3.42 -13.01 1.24
N GLU A 182 -3.08 -11.75 1.05
CA GLU A 182 -2.15 -11.01 1.91
C GLU A 182 -2.67 -10.86 3.34
N GLN A 183 -3.99 -10.67 3.50
CA GLN A 183 -4.60 -10.58 4.83
C GLN A 183 -4.47 -11.88 5.62
N HIS A 184 -4.55 -13.02 4.96
CA HIS A 184 -4.44 -14.32 5.64
C HIS A 184 -2.99 -14.64 5.98
N GLY A 185 -2.05 -14.39 5.07
CA GLY A 185 -0.65 -14.79 5.23
C GLY A 185 -0.50 -16.32 5.22
N ILE A 186 0.67 -16.80 5.62
CA ILE A 186 0.99 -18.23 5.67
C ILE A 186 1.53 -18.58 7.06
N GLY A 187 0.98 -19.64 7.66
CA GLY A 187 1.43 -20.15 8.96
C GLY A 187 2.85 -20.70 8.88
N VAL A 188 3.65 -20.48 9.94
CA VAL A 188 5.03 -20.97 10.04
C VAL A 188 5.31 -21.55 11.41
N HIS A 189 6.28 -22.48 11.47
CA HIS A 189 6.97 -22.85 12.68
C HIS A 189 8.06 -21.81 12.93
N TYR A 190 7.87 -20.92 13.90
CA TYR A 190 8.63 -19.68 14.04
C TYR A 190 10.15 -19.91 14.10
N GLU A 191 10.64 -20.74 15.05
CA GLU A 191 12.07 -20.96 15.24
C GLU A 191 12.72 -21.58 13.99
N PRO A 192 12.22 -22.69 13.41
CA PRO A 192 12.78 -23.28 12.19
C PRO A 192 12.73 -22.31 11.00
N PHE A 193 11.66 -21.50 10.91
CA PHE A 193 11.51 -20.53 9.86
C PHE A 193 12.57 -19.41 9.96
N VAL A 194 12.75 -18.85 11.16
CA VAL A 194 13.76 -17.81 11.42
C VAL A 194 15.17 -18.32 11.18
N GLU A 195 15.48 -19.53 11.63
CA GLU A 195 16.77 -20.18 11.40
C GLU A 195 17.04 -20.38 9.90
N MET A 196 16.05 -20.88 9.15
CA MET A 196 16.20 -21.22 7.73
C MET A 196 16.33 -20.00 6.82
N PHE A 197 15.50 -18.98 7.04
CA PHE A 197 15.44 -17.82 6.15
C PHE A 197 16.33 -16.65 6.58
N SER A 198 17.05 -16.78 7.71
CA SER A 198 18.03 -15.80 8.23
C SER A 198 17.57 -14.35 8.08
N PRO A 199 16.57 -13.92 8.81
CA PRO A 199 15.80 -12.75 8.45
C PRO A 199 16.59 -11.48 8.69
N ARG A 200 16.89 -10.75 7.62
CA ARG A 200 17.18 -9.31 7.75
C ARG A 200 15.90 -8.52 7.88
N ASP A 201 14.88 -8.83 7.07
CA ASP A 201 13.62 -8.08 7.01
C ASP A 201 12.33 -8.91 7.18
N PRO A 202 12.27 -10.25 7.00
CA PRO A 202 11.02 -11.00 7.15
C PRO A 202 10.43 -10.96 8.57
N LEU A 203 11.23 -10.69 9.61
CA LEU A 203 10.75 -10.58 10.99
C LEU A 203 9.72 -9.49 11.18
N TYR A 204 9.81 -8.41 10.43
CA TYR A 204 8.86 -7.31 10.50
C TYR A 204 7.47 -7.67 9.96
N ASN A 205 7.38 -8.74 9.16
CA ASN A 205 6.15 -9.20 8.55
C ASN A 205 5.61 -10.50 9.18
N ILE A 206 6.12 -10.89 10.35
CA ILE A 206 5.64 -12.06 11.10
C ILE A 206 4.80 -11.59 12.28
N LYS A 207 3.58 -12.09 12.35
CA LYS A 207 2.67 -11.87 13.48
C LYS A 207 1.96 -13.18 13.82
N ASP A 208 1.96 -13.55 15.10
CA ASP A 208 1.24 -14.73 15.61
C ASP A 208 1.59 -16.02 14.82
N ASN A 209 2.87 -16.25 14.54
CA ASN A 209 3.38 -17.34 13.71
C ASN A 209 2.79 -17.36 12.29
N THR A 210 2.42 -16.21 11.77
CA THR A 210 1.96 -16.02 10.39
C THR A 210 2.87 -15.05 9.68
N VAL A 211 3.41 -15.46 8.54
CA VAL A 211 4.20 -14.59 7.65
C VAL A 211 3.24 -13.87 6.72
N LEU A 212 3.33 -12.56 6.71
CA LEU A 212 2.63 -11.71 5.77
C LEU A 212 3.54 -11.40 4.58
N THR A 213 2.97 -11.38 3.39
CA THR A 213 3.66 -10.99 2.17
C THR A 213 2.81 -9.99 1.40
N SER A 214 3.44 -9.19 0.56
CA SER A 214 2.74 -8.31 -0.36
C SER A 214 3.02 -8.73 -1.80
N TYR A 215 1.98 -9.00 -2.57
CA TYR A 215 2.10 -9.39 -3.97
C TYR A 215 2.18 -8.17 -4.88
N ASN A 216 3.17 -8.17 -5.77
CA ASN A 216 3.29 -7.18 -6.81
C ASN A 216 2.50 -7.63 -8.05
N LEU A 217 1.50 -6.85 -8.45
CA LEU A 217 0.67 -7.08 -9.63
C LEU A 217 1.22 -6.39 -10.89
N TYR A 218 2.18 -5.50 -10.71
CA TYR A 218 2.72 -4.63 -11.76
C TYR A 218 3.93 -5.29 -12.46
N ASN A 219 3.72 -6.48 -13.02
CA ASN A 219 4.79 -7.21 -13.67
C ASN A 219 4.49 -7.40 -15.16
N ALA A 220 5.48 -7.16 -16.01
CA ALA A 220 5.37 -7.29 -17.46
C ALA A 220 4.88 -8.68 -17.95
N THR A 221 5.15 -9.72 -17.15
CA THR A 221 4.69 -11.10 -17.42
C THR A 221 3.32 -11.42 -16.87
N SER A 222 2.65 -10.46 -16.21
CA SER A 222 1.38 -10.65 -15.47
C SER A 222 1.43 -11.74 -14.38
N ARG A 223 2.61 -12.28 -14.05
CA ARG A 223 2.78 -13.21 -12.92
C ARG A 223 2.98 -12.40 -11.65
N PRO A 224 2.18 -12.63 -10.59
CA PRO A 224 2.40 -11.93 -9.34
C PRO A 224 3.76 -12.33 -8.75
N THR A 225 4.49 -11.34 -8.26
CA THR A 225 5.74 -11.52 -7.54
C THR A 225 5.61 -10.90 -6.15
N ASN A 226 6.43 -11.35 -5.20
CA ASN A 226 6.42 -10.77 -3.87
C ASN A 226 7.23 -9.46 -3.86
N SER A 227 6.78 -8.48 -3.10
CA SER A 227 7.49 -7.23 -2.93
C SER A 227 8.71 -7.39 -2.03
N PHE A 228 9.66 -6.44 -2.14
CA PHE A 228 11.04 -6.55 -1.67
C PHE A 228 11.24 -6.79 -0.17
N ASN A 229 10.28 -6.47 0.68
CA ASN A 229 10.38 -6.65 2.14
C ASN A 229 9.64 -7.90 2.63
N SER A 230 9.29 -8.80 1.72
CA SER A 230 8.60 -10.03 2.05
C SER A 230 9.24 -11.24 1.38
N ILE A 231 8.95 -12.43 1.91
CA ILE A 231 9.44 -13.67 1.34
C ILE A 231 8.82 -13.86 -0.04
N ASN A 232 9.67 -14.14 -1.00
CA ASN A 232 9.21 -14.58 -2.32
C ASN A 232 8.88 -16.08 -2.27
N PHE A 233 7.63 -16.40 -1.99
CA PHE A 233 7.17 -17.77 -1.90
C PHE A 233 7.36 -18.57 -3.20
N ALA A 234 7.33 -17.90 -4.36
CA ALA A 234 7.57 -18.54 -5.65
C ALA A 234 9.04 -18.94 -5.88
N ALA A 235 9.97 -18.35 -5.12
CA ALA A 235 11.41 -18.61 -5.21
C ALA A 235 11.95 -19.46 -4.05
N ILE A 236 11.10 -20.03 -3.21
CA ILE A 236 11.54 -20.90 -2.11
C ILE A 236 12.15 -22.19 -2.70
N PRO A 237 13.34 -22.59 -2.25
CA PRO A 237 13.95 -23.83 -2.69
C PRO A 237 13.03 -25.04 -2.46
N HIS A 238 13.05 -25.99 -3.41
CA HIS A 238 12.24 -27.21 -3.32
C HIS A 238 12.71 -28.21 -2.27
N SER A 239 13.72 -27.87 -1.45
CA SER A 239 14.19 -28.79 -0.41
C SER A 239 13.14 -28.96 0.68
N GLU A 240 12.99 -30.17 1.18
CA GLU A 240 12.04 -30.52 2.26
C GLU A 240 12.22 -29.60 3.48
N LYS A 241 13.46 -29.34 3.88
CA LYS A 241 13.78 -28.48 5.03
C LYS A 241 13.15 -27.08 4.96
N HIS A 242 13.08 -26.45 3.77
CA HIS A 242 12.45 -25.15 3.62
C HIS A 242 10.93 -25.25 3.73
N ARG A 243 10.35 -26.33 3.17
CA ARG A 243 8.89 -26.53 3.17
C ARG A 243 8.36 -26.90 4.54
N GLU A 244 9.13 -27.66 5.34
CA GLU A 244 8.79 -28.05 6.71
C GLU A 244 8.68 -26.85 7.67
N THR A 245 9.21 -25.69 7.32
CA THR A 245 9.05 -24.48 8.12
C THR A 245 7.65 -23.89 8.03
N PHE A 246 6.86 -24.26 7.01
CA PHE A 246 5.48 -23.83 6.84
C PHE A 246 4.51 -24.80 7.49
N ARG A 247 3.45 -24.26 8.04
CA ARG A 247 2.35 -25.04 8.60
C ARG A 247 1.01 -24.56 8.08
N PRO A 248 0.01 -25.43 7.92
CA PRO A 248 -1.34 -24.99 7.64
C PRO A 248 -1.88 -24.17 8.82
N GLN A 249 -2.75 -23.21 8.54
CA GLN A 249 -3.47 -22.47 9.57
C GLN A 249 -4.69 -23.24 10.08
N ASN A 250 -5.18 -24.19 9.26
CA ASN A 250 -6.24 -25.13 9.57
C ASN A 250 -5.66 -26.56 9.60
N ASP A 251 -6.43 -27.55 9.20
CA ASP A 251 -6.07 -28.96 9.32
C ASP A 251 -4.99 -29.39 8.31
N CYS A 252 -4.99 -28.86 7.10
CA CYS A 252 -4.07 -29.26 6.02
C CYS A 252 -3.84 -28.16 4.99
N PHE A 253 -2.79 -28.34 4.17
CA PHE A 253 -2.65 -27.63 2.90
C PHE A 253 -3.41 -28.39 1.81
N ILE A 254 -4.04 -27.63 0.92
CA ILE A 254 -4.66 -28.16 -0.30
C ILE A 254 -3.89 -27.60 -1.48
N GLU A 255 -3.36 -28.46 -2.35
CA GLU A 255 -2.66 -28.07 -3.57
C GLU A 255 -3.59 -28.22 -4.77
N PHE A 256 -3.64 -27.16 -5.59
CA PHE A 256 -4.33 -27.17 -6.87
C PHE A 256 -3.35 -26.81 -7.97
N ASP A 257 -3.32 -27.57 -9.03
CA ASP A 257 -2.53 -27.28 -10.22
C ASP A 257 -3.37 -27.50 -11.48
N PHE A 258 -3.07 -26.77 -12.54
CA PHE A 258 -3.70 -26.94 -13.84
C PHE A 258 -2.72 -27.62 -14.78
N ASP A 259 -3.04 -28.82 -15.23
CA ASP A 259 -2.25 -29.53 -16.22
C ASP A 259 -2.25 -28.75 -17.55
N GLY A 260 -1.05 -28.49 -18.10
CA GLY A 260 -0.89 -27.95 -19.42
C GLY A 260 -1.33 -26.49 -19.61
N TYR A 261 -1.33 -25.68 -18.55
CA TYR A 261 -1.71 -24.26 -18.62
C TYR A 261 -0.76 -23.38 -19.49
N HIS A 262 0.36 -23.92 -19.93
CA HIS A 262 1.27 -23.27 -20.89
C HIS A 262 0.84 -23.62 -22.32
N LEU A 263 -0.13 -22.90 -22.82
CA LEU A 263 -0.44 -22.85 -24.25
C LEU A 263 0.25 -21.64 -24.87
#